data_0d34549e34e81f31f720fac5c7861d0c
#
_entry.id   0d34549e34e81f31f720fac5c7861d0c
#
_cell.length_a   1.000
_cell.length_b   1.000
_cell.length_c   1.000
_cell.angle_alpha   90.00
_cell.angle_beta   90.00
_cell.angle_gamma   90.00
#
_symmetry.space_group_name_H-M   'P 1'
#
loop_
_entity.id
_entity.type
_entity.pdbx_description
1 polymer ?
#
loop_
_entity_poly.entity_id
_entity_poly.type
_entity_poly.pdbx_seq_one_letter_code
_entity_poly.pdbx_strand_id
1 'polypeptide(L)'
;MNLVRRLSVLAVLLCLFSVVRPAHAYSLLTHEQLIDLTWDSSIVPLLKSRYPDLTPAEIEHARAYAYGGCVIQDIGYYPFGDQFFSDLTHYVRSGDFVVNLFRNAGNADELAFAIGALSHYIGDSVGHSMATNRAVPIEFPKLEKKFGHTVSYAEGEHQHVQTEFAFDINEIAHQRFAPVHYLRHVGLEIPTKQLALAFYQTYGLQEDFTGTRHERINVSNYRFSVHRFIPRVAYAVTLLHRKHEPADVDNADLQQLTTEIAAVAKANDWDAYRKKAGIGTYTLAGLIYILPKFGSLKLVAIKGPSSQTEIDYIHSVVVSTDLLNRTLRRFTPPPSTRSTAAAAAAADTHSEPPPSQPLSPNPGSFPSAPRQSRDPHHPLANRDLDTGNPVNPAGYRLTDDTYATLLHRLTLTPTTPIPPGIKRDILAYYTNLDLPFATKKDPEAWADVQKNLITLNSMPTSTDPTPYPTYGNGDDDNDAQPKTSPTSPGTPAPPVPQGISPTP
;
A
#
# COMPACT_ATOMS: atom_id res chain seq x y z
N MET A 1 5.70 35.00 -24.16
CA MET A 1 5.54 34.57 -22.75
C MET A 1 6.67 35.19 -21.94
N ASN A 2 6.32 36.19 -21.10
CA ASN A 2 7.29 37.05 -20.42
C ASN A 2 8.23 36.25 -19.48
N LEU A 3 9.50 36.69 -19.38
CA LEU A 3 10.54 36.13 -18.52
C LEU A 3 10.03 35.91 -17.08
N VAL A 4 9.27 36.87 -16.55
CA VAL A 4 8.65 36.78 -15.21
C VAL A 4 7.72 35.59 -15.10
N ARG A 5 6.90 35.28 -16.10
CA ARG A 5 6.01 34.11 -16.10
C ARG A 5 6.78 32.78 -16.18
N ARG A 6 7.94 32.76 -16.86
CA ARG A 6 8.84 31.60 -16.92
C ARG A 6 9.54 31.40 -15.57
N LEU A 7 9.98 32.48 -14.94
CA LEU A 7 10.61 32.43 -13.60
C LEU A 7 9.59 32.04 -12.52
N SER A 8 8.35 32.52 -12.61
CA SER A 8 7.28 32.13 -11.68
C SER A 8 6.94 30.64 -11.83
N VAL A 9 6.84 30.12 -13.04
CA VAL A 9 6.61 28.67 -13.27
C VAL A 9 7.78 27.84 -12.76
N LEU A 10 9.01 28.32 -12.95
CA LEU A 10 10.21 27.65 -12.43
C LEU A 10 10.25 27.67 -10.89
N ALA A 11 9.91 28.82 -10.29
CA ALA A 11 9.83 28.94 -8.83
C ALA A 11 8.74 28.05 -8.23
N VAL A 12 7.56 27.99 -8.86
CA VAL A 12 6.48 27.09 -8.44
C VAL A 12 6.88 25.63 -8.57
N LEU A 13 7.56 25.25 -9.66
CA LEU A 13 8.08 23.89 -9.81
C LEU A 13 9.15 23.57 -8.76
N LEU A 14 10.08 24.49 -8.49
CA LEU A 14 11.09 24.33 -7.44
C LEU A 14 10.43 24.24 -6.05
N CYS A 15 9.42 25.02 -5.75
CA CYS A 15 8.63 24.93 -4.51
C CYS A 15 7.88 23.59 -4.41
N LEU A 16 7.26 23.12 -5.48
CA LEU A 16 6.56 21.83 -5.50
C LEU A 16 7.52 20.67 -5.23
N PHE A 17 8.72 20.69 -5.80
CA PHE A 17 9.74 19.67 -5.53
C PHE A 17 10.40 19.79 -4.15
N SER A 18 10.35 20.95 -3.50
CA SER A 18 10.95 21.15 -2.16
C SER A 18 10.09 20.61 -1.01
N VAL A 19 8.82 20.35 -1.25
CA VAL A 19 7.83 19.95 -0.23
C VAL A 19 7.57 18.43 -0.25
N VAL A 20 8.03 17.72 -1.26
CA VAL A 20 7.78 16.28 -1.41
C VAL A 20 8.70 15.51 -0.49
N ARG A 21 8.15 14.85 0.53
CA ARG A 21 8.77 13.74 1.26
C ARG A 21 8.05 12.48 0.82
N PRO A 22 8.54 11.75 -0.18
CA PRO A 22 7.89 10.54 -0.63
C PRO A 22 8.34 9.34 0.21
N ALA A 23 7.39 8.50 0.57
CA ALA A 23 7.60 7.17 1.11
C ALA A 23 6.69 6.20 0.35
N HIS A 24 7.25 5.19 -0.28
CA HIS A 24 6.50 4.19 -1.05
C HIS A 24 7.28 2.88 -1.17
N ALA A 25 6.58 1.73 -1.15
CA ALA A 25 7.17 0.40 -1.42
C ALA A 25 7.22 0.08 -2.90
N TYR A 26 6.11 0.39 -3.51
CA TYR A 26 6.03 0.53 -4.94
C TYR A 26 5.78 1.99 -5.26
N SER A 27 6.31 2.46 -6.37
CA SER A 27 5.88 3.73 -6.90
C SER A 27 4.44 3.60 -7.41
N LEU A 28 3.79 4.73 -7.58
CA LEU A 28 2.39 4.89 -7.96
C LEU A 28 1.90 3.92 -9.05
N LEU A 29 2.65 3.81 -10.16
CA LEU A 29 2.18 3.08 -11.34
C LEU A 29 2.16 1.57 -11.12
N THR A 30 3.02 1.06 -10.26
CA THR A 30 3.00 -0.35 -9.87
C THR A 30 1.73 -0.69 -9.07
N HIS A 31 1.27 0.20 -8.17
CA HIS A 31 0.00 -0.02 -7.46
C HIS A 31 -1.21 -0.02 -8.40
N GLU A 32 -1.23 0.88 -9.40
CA GLU A 32 -2.26 0.88 -10.44
C GLU A 32 -2.20 -0.41 -11.30
N GLN A 33 -0.99 -0.92 -11.58
CA GLN A 33 -0.79 -2.18 -12.31
C GLN A 33 -1.39 -3.39 -11.56
N LEU A 34 -1.28 -3.47 -10.24
CA LEU A 34 -1.90 -4.54 -9.46
C LEU A 34 -3.42 -4.57 -9.63
N ILE A 35 -4.05 -3.39 -9.70
CA ILE A 35 -5.49 -3.30 -10.02
C ILE A 35 -5.75 -3.81 -11.43
N ASP A 36 -4.98 -3.38 -12.42
CA ASP A 36 -5.16 -3.80 -13.80
C ASP A 36 -5.04 -5.32 -13.97
N LEU A 37 -4.02 -5.94 -13.37
CA LEU A 37 -3.77 -7.39 -13.44
C LEU A 37 -4.85 -8.23 -12.75
N THR A 38 -5.55 -7.67 -11.76
CA THR A 38 -6.57 -8.39 -10.98
C THR A 38 -8.01 -7.99 -11.33
N TRP A 39 -8.20 -6.98 -12.20
CA TRP A 39 -9.50 -6.42 -12.50
C TRP A 39 -10.50 -7.44 -13.00
N ASP A 40 -10.20 -8.05 -14.14
CA ASP A 40 -11.11 -8.99 -14.80
C ASP A 40 -11.13 -10.36 -14.11
N SER A 41 -10.01 -10.77 -13.51
CA SER A 41 -9.84 -12.11 -12.92
C SER A 41 -10.48 -12.27 -11.54
N SER A 42 -10.56 -11.20 -10.76
CA SER A 42 -11.01 -11.27 -9.35
C SER A 42 -11.86 -10.10 -8.91
N ILE A 43 -11.55 -8.85 -9.31
CA ILE A 43 -12.28 -7.67 -8.82
C ILE A 43 -13.69 -7.62 -9.39
N VAL A 44 -13.85 -7.67 -10.71
CA VAL A 44 -15.17 -7.66 -11.35
C VAL A 44 -16.04 -8.84 -10.92
N PRO A 45 -15.53 -10.08 -10.84
CA PRO A 45 -16.29 -11.20 -10.27
C PRO A 45 -16.78 -10.95 -8.85
N LEU A 46 -15.95 -10.38 -7.98
CA LEU A 46 -16.35 -10.04 -6.61
C LEU A 46 -17.42 -8.94 -6.58
N LEU A 47 -17.25 -7.86 -7.35
CA LEU A 47 -18.24 -6.78 -7.47
C LEU A 47 -19.59 -7.33 -7.93
N LYS A 48 -19.61 -8.14 -9.00
CA LYS A 48 -20.84 -8.77 -9.52
C LYS A 48 -21.47 -9.78 -8.55
N SER A 49 -20.67 -10.45 -7.73
CA SER A 49 -21.19 -11.37 -6.73
C SER A 49 -21.97 -10.64 -5.62
N ARG A 50 -21.59 -9.39 -5.35
CA ARG A 50 -22.24 -8.54 -4.33
C ARG A 50 -23.35 -7.67 -4.90
N TYR A 51 -23.16 -7.23 -6.13
CA TYR A 51 -24.04 -6.31 -6.87
C TYR A 51 -24.30 -6.90 -8.27
N PRO A 52 -25.24 -7.88 -8.40
CA PRO A 52 -25.41 -8.63 -9.65
C PRO A 52 -25.87 -7.80 -10.85
N ASP A 53 -26.56 -6.69 -10.58
CA ASP A 53 -27.20 -5.86 -11.60
C ASP A 53 -26.29 -4.75 -12.15
N LEU A 54 -24.99 -4.75 -11.81
CA LEU A 54 -24.05 -3.75 -12.29
C LEU A 54 -23.95 -3.75 -13.82
N THR A 55 -24.18 -2.59 -14.38
CA THR A 55 -23.94 -2.31 -15.81
C THR A 55 -22.45 -2.20 -16.12
N PRO A 56 -22.03 -2.37 -17.37
CA PRO A 56 -20.63 -2.14 -17.77
C PRO A 56 -20.12 -0.73 -17.42
N ALA A 57 -20.96 0.29 -17.50
CA ALA A 57 -20.61 1.67 -17.13
C ALA A 57 -20.36 1.84 -15.63
N GLU A 58 -21.16 1.20 -14.77
CA GLU A 58 -20.95 1.21 -13.34
C GLU A 58 -19.72 0.42 -12.92
N ILE A 59 -19.39 -0.68 -13.61
CA ILE A 59 -18.15 -1.41 -13.40
C ILE A 59 -16.94 -0.55 -13.76
N GLU A 60 -16.98 0.18 -14.88
CA GLU A 60 -15.92 1.10 -15.27
C GLU A 60 -15.81 2.28 -14.30
N HIS A 61 -16.93 2.79 -13.78
CA HIS A 61 -16.94 3.82 -12.73
C HIS A 61 -16.30 3.30 -11.44
N ALA A 62 -16.61 2.08 -11.02
CA ALA A 62 -16.00 1.44 -9.85
C ALA A 62 -14.47 1.27 -10.01
N ARG A 63 -13.94 1.14 -11.24
CA ARG A 63 -12.48 1.09 -11.48
C ARG A 63 -11.78 2.38 -11.06
N ALA A 64 -12.41 3.55 -11.24
CA ALA A 64 -11.87 4.81 -10.76
C ALA A 64 -11.72 4.84 -9.23
N TYR A 65 -12.62 4.20 -8.50
CA TYR A 65 -12.52 4.04 -7.05
C TYR A 65 -11.43 3.02 -6.65
N ALA A 66 -11.28 1.93 -7.40
CA ALA A 66 -10.18 1.00 -7.16
C ALA A 66 -8.81 1.68 -7.32
N TYR A 67 -8.63 2.50 -8.36
CA TYR A 67 -7.44 3.33 -8.51
C TYR A 67 -7.29 4.37 -7.39
N GLY A 68 -8.40 4.97 -6.94
CA GLY A 68 -8.38 5.88 -5.79
C GLY A 68 -7.94 5.21 -4.50
N GLY A 69 -8.31 3.95 -4.33
CA GLY A 69 -7.94 3.14 -3.17
C GLY A 69 -6.51 2.62 -3.20
N CYS A 70 -5.98 2.27 -4.39
CA CYS A 70 -4.70 1.56 -4.48
C CYS A 70 -3.47 2.37 -4.06
N VAL A 71 -3.61 3.66 -3.82
CA VAL A 71 -2.55 4.54 -3.29
C VAL A 71 -3.07 5.46 -2.19
N ILE A 72 -4.21 5.14 -1.56
CA ILE A 72 -4.81 6.01 -0.55
C ILE A 72 -3.96 6.11 0.72
N GLN A 73 -3.25 5.06 1.09
CA GLN A 73 -2.36 5.06 2.23
C GLN A 73 -1.25 6.10 2.08
N ASP A 74 -0.86 6.41 0.84
CA ASP A 74 0.19 7.37 0.49
C ASP A 74 -0.27 8.83 0.40
N ILE A 75 -1.55 9.12 0.55
CA ILE A 75 -2.10 10.47 0.33
C ILE A 75 -1.33 11.56 1.09
N GLY A 76 -0.82 11.25 2.27
CA GLY A 76 -0.09 12.17 3.11
C GLY A 76 1.33 12.47 2.65
N TYR A 77 1.92 11.61 1.83
CA TYR A 77 3.27 11.79 1.31
C TYR A 77 3.32 12.66 0.05
N TYR A 78 2.18 12.90 -0.58
CA TYR A 78 2.10 13.82 -1.71
C TYR A 78 2.14 15.29 -1.27
N PRO A 79 2.47 16.24 -2.17
CA PRO A 79 2.53 17.65 -1.84
C PRO A 79 1.26 18.12 -1.13
N PHE A 80 1.45 18.77 0.02
CA PHE A 80 0.39 19.29 0.90
C PHE A 80 -0.47 18.22 1.59
N GLY A 81 -0.07 16.94 1.56
CA GLY A 81 -0.70 15.88 2.32
C GLY A 81 -0.36 15.94 3.83
N ASP A 82 -1.19 15.34 4.66
CA ASP A 82 -0.85 15.08 6.07
C ASP A 82 -0.04 13.79 6.16
N GLN A 83 1.28 13.92 6.33
CA GLN A 83 2.20 12.79 6.47
C GLN A 83 1.74 11.81 7.56
N PHE A 84 1.19 12.33 8.65
CA PHE A 84 0.77 11.49 9.76
C PHE A 84 -0.39 10.54 9.40
N PHE A 85 -1.26 10.92 8.47
CA PHE A 85 -2.26 10.01 7.93
C PHE A 85 -1.59 8.79 7.28
N SER A 86 -0.59 9.02 6.45
CA SER A 86 0.13 7.95 5.76
C SER A 86 0.97 7.12 6.73
N ASP A 87 1.64 7.74 7.70
CA ASP A 87 2.38 7.02 8.74
C ASP A 87 1.44 6.08 9.53
N LEU A 88 0.22 6.54 9.89
CA LEU A 88 -0.77 5.69 10.55
C LEU A 88 -1.16 4.48 9.71
N THR A 89 -1.50 4.71 8.44
CA THR A 89 -1.99 3.64 7.55
C THR A 89 -0.90 2.63 7.15
N HIS A 90 0.39 2.99 7.31
CA HIS A 90 1.52 2.09 7.08
C HIS A 90 2.00 1.36 8.34
N TYR A 91 1.98 2.02 9.52
CA TYR A 91 2.68 1.51 10.69
C TYR A 91 1.79 1.12 11.86
N VAL A 92 0.54 1.60 11.89
CA VAL A 92 -0.39 1.37 13.00
C VAL A 92 -1.68 0.77 12.48
N ARG A 93 -2.01 -0.45 12.88
CA ARG A 93 -3.27 -1.11 12.54
C ARG A 93 -3.59 -1.08 11.03
N SER A 94 -2.57 -1.24 10.19
CA SER A 94 -2.66 -1.16 8.74
C SER A 94 -3.68 -2.15 8.14
N GLY A 95 -3.72 -3.38 8.66
CA GLY A 95 -4.71 -4.38 8.27
C GLY A 95 -6.13 -4.02 8.72
N ASP A 96 -6.30 -3.52 9.96
CA ASP A 96 -7.60 -3.11 10.49
C ASP A 96 -8.16 -1.90 9.71
N PHE A 97 -7.32 -0.99 9.24
CA PHE A 97 -7.74 0.11 8.38
C PHE A 97 -8.42 -0.39 7.11
N VAL A 98 -7.78 -1.33 6.41
CA VAL A 98 -8.34 -1.95 5.21
C VAL A 98 -9.63 -2.69 5.53
N VAL A 99 -9.67 -3.46 6.62
CA VAL A 99 -10.89 -4.17 7.06
C VAL A 99 -12.04 -3.20 7.33
N ASN A 100 -11.77 -2.05 7.95
CA ASN A 100 -12.79 -1.03 8.21
C ASN A 100 -13.28 -0.36 6.92
N LEU A 101 -12.45 -0.23 5.88
CA LEU A 101 -12.93 0.19 4.56
C LEU A 101 -13.92 -0.83 3.97
N PHE A 102 -13.60 -2.12 4.00
CA PHE A 102 -14.54 -3.17 3.56
C PHE A 102 -15.84 -3.17 4.36
N ARG A 103 -15.76 -3.02 5.67
CA ARG A 103 -16.89 -3.00 6.57
C ARG A 103 -17.85 -1.85 6.28
N ASN A 104 -17.34 -0.71 5.88
CA ASN A 104 -18.13 0.48 5.59
C ASN A 104 -18.51 0.61 4.11
N ALA A 105 -18.20 -0.37 3.27
CA ALA A 105 -18.57 -0.36 1.87
C ALA A 105 -20.08 -0.66 1.69
N GLY A 106 -20.86 0.34 1.33
CA GLY A 106 -22.30 0.24 1.11
C GLY A 106 -22.73 0.07 -0.36
N ASN A 107 -21.80 0.21 -1.31
CA ASN A 107 -22.05 0.10 -2.74
C ASN A 107 -20.80 -0.41 -3.49
N ALA A 108 -20.92 -0.60 -4.81
CA ALA A 108 -19.84 -1.16 -5.64
C ALA A 108 -18.60 -0.26 -5.68
N ASP A 109 -18.75 1.05 -5.71
CA ASP A 109 -17.68 2.02 -5.75
C ASP A 109 -16.86 1.99 -4.46
N GLU A 110 -17.54 1.98 -3.31
CA GLU A 110 -16.90 1.89 -1.99
C GLU A 110 -16.23 0.53 -1.78
N LEU A 111 -16.82 -0.55 -2.31
CA LEU A 111 -16.17 -1.88 -2.29
C LEU A 111 -14.92 -1.90 -3.17
N ALA A 112 -14.97 -1.31 -4.36
CA ALA A 112 -13.82 -1.21 -5.26
C ALA A 112 -12.69 -0.38 -4.63
N PHE A 113 -13.02 0.70 -3.93
CA PHE A 113 -12.05 1.50 -3.18
C PHE A 113 -11.38 0.69 -2.05
N ALA A 114 -12.16 -0.08 -1.29
CA ALA A 114 -11.62 -0.96 -0.25
C ALA A 114 -10.69 -2.04 -0.84
N ILE A 115 -11.05 -2.59 -2.02
CA ILE A 115 -10.17 -3.52 -2.76
C ILE A 115 -8.89 -2.83 -3.20
N GLY A 116 -8.97 -1.58 -3.65
CA GLY A 116 -7.79 -0.78 -3.95
C GLY A 116 -6.86 -0.65 -2.74
N ALA A 117 -7.39 -0.28 -1.56
CA ALA A 117 -6.60 -0.20 -0.33
C ALA A 117 -6.01 -1.55 0.11
N LEU A 118 -6.71 -2.66 -0.15
CA LEU A 118 -6.17 -4.01 0.05
C LEU A 118 -5.01 -4.29 -0.91
N SER A 119 -5.11 -3.87 -2.16
CA SER A 119 -4.01 -4.06 -3.13
C SER A 119 -2.76 -3.31 -2.72
N HIS A 120 -2.90 -2.09 -2.17
CA HIS A 120 -1.78 -1.34 -1.59
C HIS A 120 -1.15 -2.07 -0.40
N TYR A 121 -1.96 -2.46 0.58
CA TYR A 121 -1.49 -3.21 1.75
C TYR A 121 -0.70 -4.47 1.36
N ILE A 122 -1.16 -5.22 0.36
CA ILE A 122 -0.47 -6.41 -0.16
C ILE A 122 0.79 -6.00 -0.92
N GLY A 123 0.66 -5.04 -1.84
CA GLY A 123 1.75 -4.56 -2.67
C GLY A 123 2.94 -4.09 -1.84
N ASP A 124 2.70 -3.27 -0.82
CA ASP A 124 3.74 -2.78 0.07
C ASP A 124 4.35 -3.90 0.91
N SER A 125 3.52 -4.69 1.59
CA SER A 125 4.03 -5.78 2.42
C SER A 125 4.95 -6.74 1.66
N VAL A 126 4.66 -6.99 0.37
CA VAL A 126 5.45 -7.87 -0.51
C VAL A 126 6.57 -7.10 -1.19
N GLY A 127 6.26 -5.93 -1.77
CA GLY A 127 7.20 -5.13 -2.55
C GLY A 127 8.41 -4.65 -1.75
N HIS A 128 8.19 -4.12 -0.52
CA HIS A 128 9.30 -3.74 0.34
C HIS A 128 10.17 -4.94 0.70
N SER A 129 9.56 -5.99 1.23
CA SER A 129 10.31 -7.14 1.77
C SER A 129 11.03 -7.96 0.69
N MET A 130 10.45 -8.08 -0.51
CA MET A 130 10.97 -8.95 -1.57
C MET A 130 11.77 -8.19 -2.63
N ALA A 131 11.49 -6.90 -2.85
CA ALA A 131 12.15 -6.11 -3.88
C ALA A 131 12.88 -4.89 -3.30
N THR A 132 12.18 -3.83 -2.86
CA THR A 132 12.79 -2.52 -2.64
C THR A 132 13.85 -2.54 -1.55
N ASN A 133 13.60 -3.14 -0.37
CA ASN A 133 14.56 -3.22 0.72
C ASN A 133 15.83 -4.00 0.35
N ARG A 134 15.75 -4.90 -0.62
CA ARG A 134 16.87 -5.69 -1.15
C ARG A 134 17.59 -4.97 -2.29
N ALA A 135 16.85 -4.23 -3.10
CA ALA A 135 17.40 -3.50 -4.22
C ALA A 135 18.23 -2.28 -3.77
N VAL A 136 17.77 -1.57 -2.74
CA VAL A 136 18.48 -0.37 -2.23
C VAL A 136 19.94 -0.62 -1.92
N PRO A 137 20.36 -1.66 -1.16
CA PRO A 137 21.79 -1.89 -0.93
C PRO A 137 22.57 -2.28 -2.19
N ILE A 138 21.94 -3.01 -3.14
CA ILE A 138 22.56 -3.38 -4.41
C ILE A 138 22.83 -2.13 -5.26
N GLU A 139 21.83 -1.26 -5.41
CA GLU A 139 21.94 -0.03 -6.21
C GLU A 139 22.77 1.07 -5.50
N PHE A 140 22.86 1.01 -4.16
CA PHE A 140 23.60 1.97 -3.34
C PHE A 140 24.57 1.29 -2.37
N PRO A 141 25.75 0.82 -2.84
CA PRO A 141 26.71 0.03 -2.03
C PRO A 141 27.22 0.71 -0.76
N LYS A 142 27.07 2.04 -0.63
CA LYS A 142 27.39 2.75 0.62
C LYS A 142 26.39 2.42 1.74
N LEU A 143 25.14 2.18 1.40
CA LEU A 143 24.11 1.78 2.36
C LEU A 143 24.29 0.31 2.74
N GLU A 144 24.66 -0.56 1.79
CA GLU A 144 25.03 -1.95 2.09
C GLU A 144 26.13 -2.04 3.15
N LYS A 145 27.19 -1.25 2.99
CA LYS A 145 28.30 -1.21 3.97
C LYS A 145 27.86 -0.75 5.36
N LYS A 146 26.80 0.04 5.46
CA LYS A 146 26.33 0.61 6.71
C LYS A 146 25.26 -0.24 7.38
N PHE A 147 24.35 -0.81 6.60
CA PHE A 147 23.14 -1.44 7.10
C PHE A 147 23.02 -2.93 6.71
N GLY A 148 23.87 -3.44 5.82
CA GLY A 148 23.83 -4.83 5.34
C GLY A 148 23.00 -4.99 4.08
N HIS A 149 22.55 -6.23 3.82
CA HIS A 149 21.91 -6.65 2.57
C HIS A 149 20.43 -6.26 2.44
N THR A 150 19.86 -5.65 3.45
CA THR A 150 18.50 -5.09 3.44
C THR A 150 18.55 -3.70 4.04
N VAL A 151 17.94 -2.73 3.38
CA VAL A 151 17.88 -1.34 3.81
C VAL A 151 16.44 -0.88 3.75
N SER A 152 15.84 -0.63 4.91
CA SER A 152 14.48 -0.15 5.01
C SER A 152 14.37 1.34 4.65
N TYR A 153 13.14 1.81 4.47
CA TYR A 153 12.87 3.21 4.25
C TYR A 153 13.47 4.11 5.36
N ALA A 154 13.34 3.72 6.64
CA ALA A 154 13.89 4.47 7.77
C ALA A 154 15.42 4.64 7.73
N GLU A 155 16.13 3.80 6.99
CA GLU A 155 17.60 3.78 6.89
C GLU A 155 18.11 4.51 5.65
N GLY A 156 17.31 4.58 4.59
CA GLY A 156 17.71 5.15 3.31
C GLY A 156 16.58 5.79 2.51
N GLU A 157 15.81 6.69 3.11
CA GLU A 157 14.60 7.31 2.55
C GLU A 157 14.74 7.73 1.08
N HIS A 158 15.75 8.55 0.76
CA HIS A 158 15.92 9.04 -0.61
C HIS A 158 16.27 7.95 -1.61
N GLN A 159 17.12 7.01 -1.22
CA GLN A 159 17.55 5.92 -2.08
C GLN A 159 16.42 4.92 -2.29
N HIS A 160 15.60 4.73 -1.28
CA HIS A 160 14.42 3.90 -1.33
C HIS A 160 13.46 4.39 -2.43
N VAL A 161 13.04 5.65 -2.34
CA VAL A 161 12.17 6.27 -3.35
C VAL A 161 12.80 6.32 -4.74
N GLN A 162 14.13 6.53 -4.84
CA GLN A 162 14.82 6.48 -6.14
C GLN A 162 14.73 5.07 -6.75
N THR A 163 14.85 4.03 -5.96
CA THR A 163 14.76 2.63 -6.42
C THR A 163 13.37 2.31 -6.94
N GLU A 164 12.35 2.66 -6.19
CA GLU A 164 10.94 2.45 -6.58
C GLU A 164 10.59 3.18 -7.87
N PHE A 165 10.99 4.44 -7.95
CA PHE A 165 10.76 5.22 -9.15
C PHE A 165 11.56 4.69 -10.36
N ALA A 166 12.72 4.07 -10.12
CA ALA A 166 13.49 3.39 -11.17
C ALA A 166 12.73 2.18 -11.74
N PHE A 167 12.04 1.42 -10.90
CA PHE A 167 11.17 0.33 -11.35
C PHE A 167 10.04 0.86 -12.23
N ASP A 168 9.31 1.89 -11.80
CA ASP A 168 8.26 2.50 -12.62
C ASP A 168 8.78 2.98 -13.99
N ILE A 169 9.94 3.63 -14.02
CA ILE A 169 10.56 4.09 -15.27
C ILE A 169 10.88 2.91 -16.19
N ASN A 170 11.41 1.82 -15.64
CA ASN A 170 11.72 0.61 -16.39
C ASN A 170 10.45 -0.02 -16.99
N GLU A 171 9.40 -0.13 -16.21
CA GLU A 171 8.11 -0.66 -16.67
C GLU A 171 7.45 0.20 -17.76
N ILE A 172 7.55 1.54 -17.63
CA ILE A 172 7.10 2.47 -18.70
C ILE A 172 7.88 2.24 -19.98
N ALA A 173 9.19 2.10 -19.88
CA ALA A 173 10.07 1.91 -21.01
C ALA A 173 9.71 0.66 -21.81
N HIS A 174 9.40 -0.42 -21.11
CA HIS A 174 8.97 -1.70 -21.68
C HIS A 174 7.44 -1.77 -21.96
N GLN A 175 6.72 -0.65 -21.76
CA GLN A 175 5.28 -0.53 -22.04
C GLN A 175 4.39 -1.49 -21.21
N ARG A 176 4.83 -1.86 -20.01
CA ARG A 176 4.13 -2.78 -19.13
C ARG A 176 3.12 -2.09 -18.19
N PHE A 177 2.96 -0.78 -18.28
CA PHE A 177 1.91 -0.03 -17.57
C PHE A 177 0.81 0.48 -18.51
N ALA A 178 -0.36 0.75 -17.90
CA ALA A 178 -1.45 1.42 -18.55
C ALA A 178 -1.01 2.78 -19.11
N PRO A 179 -1.42 3.15 -20.34
CA PRO A 179 -1.08 4.45 -20.91
C PRO A 179 -1.65 5.60 -20.09
N VAL A 180 -0.91 6.70 -19.91
CA VAL A 180 -1.36 7.89 -19.15
C VAL A 180 -2.71 8.42 -19.63
N HIS A 181 -3.01 8.30 -20.92
CA HIS A 181 -4.31 8.72 -21.45
C HIS A 181 -5.43 7.78 -21.04
N TYR A 182 -5.15 6.47 -20.89
CA TYR A 182 -6.10 5.49 -20.35
C TYR A 182 -6.38 5.79 -18.88
N LEU A 183 -5.35 5.92 -18.04
CA LEU A 183 -5.49 6.29 -16.64
C LEU A 183 -6.35 7.55 -16.45
N ARG A 184 -6.14 8.56 -17.30
CA ARG A 184 -6.96 9.78 -17.30
C ARG A 184 -8.38 9.58 -17.78
N HIS A 185 -8.63 8.61 -18.64
CA HIS A 185 -9.98 8.28 -19.11
C HIS A 185 -10.77 7.60 -18.00
N VAL A 186 -10.19 6.62 -17.35
CA VAL A 186 -10.82 5.92 -16.22
C VAL A 186 -11.05 6.89 -15.05
N GLY A 187 -10.06 7.66 -14.68
CA GLY A 187 -10.17 8.60 -13.56
C GLY A 187 -9.67 8.02 -12.24
N LEU A 188 -9.82 8.80 -11.17
CA LEU A 188 -9.47 8.44 -9.81
C LEU A 188 -10.47 9.07 -8.85
N GLU A 189 -11.18 8.24 -8.07
CA GLU A 189 -12.23 8.68 -7.18
C GLU A 189 -12.02 8.21 -5.74
N ILE A 190 -12.50 9.00 -4.77
CA ILE A 190 -12.34 8.73 -3.33
C ILE A 190 -13.70 8.87 -2.64
N PRO A 191 -14.20 7.83 -1.97
CA PRO A 191 -15.42 7.87 -1.17
C PRO A 191 -15.10 8.47 0.21
N THR A 192 -15.03 9.80 0.28
CA THR A 192 -14.52 10.54 1.45
C THR A 192 -15.23 10.21 2.76
N LYS A 193 -16.54 9.90 2.72
CA LYS A 193 -17.31 9.51 3.92
C LYS A 193 -16.90 8.14 4.45
N GLN A 194 -16.76 7.16 3.56
CA GLN A 194 -16.28 5.82 3.93
C GLN A 194 -14.87 5.90 4.49
N LEU A 195 -13.99 6.68 3.84
CA LEU A 195 -12.61 6.86 4.27
C LEU A 195 -12.54 7.50 5.67
N ALA A 196 -13.27 8.59 5.91
CA ALA A 196 -13.32 9.26 7.21
C ALA A 196 -13.84 8.34 8.32
N LEU A 197 -14.87 7.56 8.04
CA LEU A 197 -15.44 6.62 9.00
C LEU A 197 -14.47 5.47 9.33
N ALA A 198 -13.83 4.87 8.31
CA ALA A 198 -12.85 3.82 8.51
C ALA A 198 -11.62 4.33 9.27
N PHE A 199 -11.17 5.55 8.99
CA PHE A 199 -10.07 6.20 9.68
C PHE A 199 -10.40 6.41 11.16
N TYR A 200 -11.57 6.98 11.48
CA TYR A 200 -12.02 7.14 12.87
C TYR A 200 -12.12 5.80 13.62
N GLN A 201 -12.75 4.80 13.02
CA GLN A 201 -12.91 3.47 13.64
C GLN A 201 -11.58 2.78 13.91
N THR A 202 -10.56 3.07 13.10
CA THR A 202 -9.24 2.47 13.24
C THR A 202 -8.37 3.21 14.25
N TYR A 203 -8.32 4.54 14.16
CA TYR A 203 -7.34 5.37 14.88
C TYR A 203 -7.94 6.25 15.97
N GLY A 204 -9.27 6.40 16.03
CA GLY A 204 -9.95 7.27 17.00
C GLY A 204 -9.82 8.76 16.69
N LEU A 205 -9.22 9.12 15.57
CA LEU A 205 -9.04 10.50 15.10
C LEU A 205 -10.10 10.84 14.06
N GLN A 206 -10.60 12.07 14.11
CA GLN A 206 -11.55 12.57 13.12
C GLN A 206 -10.80 13.31 12.02
N GLU A 207 -11.01 12.85 10.78
CA GLU A 207 -10.54 13.52 9.57
C GLU A 207 -11.73 13.81 8.66
N ASP A 208 -11.92 15.06 8.31
CA ASP A 208 -12.98 15.49 7.39
C ASP A 208 -12.41 15.85 6.02
N PHE A 209 -12.38 14.88 5.13
CA PHE A 209 -11.91 15.06 3.75
C PHE A 209 -12.82 15.96 2.88
N THR A 210 -13.98 16.38 3.41
CA THR A 210 -14.99 17.19 2.69
C THR A 210 -15.18 18.60 3.29
N GLY A 211 -14.78 18.82 4.54
CA GLY A 211 -15.18 19.95 5.34
C GLY A 211 -14.42 21.24 5.05
N THR A 212 -13.22 21.35 5.57
CA THR A 212 -12.46 22.61 5.47
C THR A 212 -11.82 22.78 4.09
N ARG A 213 -11.41 24.03 3.79
CA ARG A 213 -10.67 24.32 2.55
C ARG A 213 -9.35 23.53 2.48
N HIS A 214 -8.69 23.33 3.62
CA HIS A 214 -7.43 22.61 3.70
C HIS A 214 -7.60 21.13 3.34
N GLU A 215 -8.57 20.45 3.92
CA GLU A 215 -8.88 19.05 3.69
C GLU A 215 -9.31 18.78 2.24
N ARG A 216 -10.18 19.66 1.67
CA ARG A 216 -10.51 19.58 0.24
C ARG A 216 -9.31 19.78 -0.68
N ILE A 217 -8.33 20.58 -0.25
CA ILE A 217 -7.09 20.76 -1.00
C ILE A 217 -6.27 19.47 -1.00
N ASN A 218 -6.20 18.74 0.12
CA ASN A 218 -5.47 17.46 0.21
C ASN A 218 -6.01 16.44 -0.78
N VAL A 219 -7.32 16.20 -0.83
CA VAL A 219 -7.94 15.30 -1.81
C VAL A 219 -7.71 15.77 -3.24
N SER A 220 -7.84 17.07 -3.50
CA SER A 220 -7.60 17.65 -4.83
C SER A 220 -6.14 17.51 -5.27
N ASN A 221 -5.20 17.73 -4.35
CA ASN A 221 -3.77 17.59 -4.61
C ASN A 221 -3.37 16.13 -4.81
N TYR A 222 -3.95 15.21 -4.05
CA TYR A 222 -3.80 13.78 -4.26
C TYR A 222 -4.24 13.39 -5.67
N ARG A 223 -5.47 13.71 -6.07
CA ARG A 223 -5.97 13.46 -7.43
C ARG A 223 -5.08 14.08 -8.50
N PHE A 224 -4.60 15.30 -8.29
CA PHE A 224 -3.68 15.96 -9.22
C PHE A 224 -2.33 15.22 -9.30
N SER A 225 -1.76 14.87 -8.16
CA SER A 225 -0.45 14.24 -8.08
C SER A 225 -0.46 12.86 -8.73
N VAL A 226 -1.37 12.01 -8.31
CA VAL A 226 -1.49 10.62 -8.74
C VAL A 226 -1.89 10.53 -10.22
N HIS A 227 -2.93 11.25 -10.59
CA HIS A 227 -3.56 11.10 -11.91
C HIS A 227 -2.93 11.94 -13.02
N ARG A 228 -2.21 13.02 -12.68
CA ARG A 228 -1.69 13.97 -13.69
C ARG A 228 -0.21 14.26 -13.58
N PHE A 229 0.30 14.49 -12.37
CA PHE A 229 1.65 15.03 -12.20
C PHE A 229 2.71 13.92 -12.27
N ILE A 230 2.63 12.91 -11.39
CA ILE A 230 3.62 11.84 -11.29
C ILE A 230 3.74 11.04 -12.58
N PRO A 231 2.65 10.57 -13.22
CA PRO A 231 2.75 9.86 -14.50
C PRO A 231 3.42 10.70 -15.60
N ARG A 232 3.19 12.01 -15.63
CA ARG A 232 3.88 12.89 -16.59
C ARG A 232 5.37 13.01 -16.33
N VAL A 233 5.76 13.13 -15.06
CA VAL A 233 7.18 13.18 -14.68
C VAL A 233 7.84 11.86 -15.04
N ALA A 234 7.24 10.72 -14.69
CA ALA A 234 7.75 9.39 -15.00
C ALA A 234 7.95 9.21 -16.52
N TYR A 235 6.96 9.52 -17.34
CA TYR A 235 7.10 9.47 -18.80
C TYR A 235 8.13 10.45 -19.37
N ALA A 236 8.30 11.64 -18.77
CA ALA A 236 9.33 12.58 -19.20
C ALA A 236 10.74 12.08 -18.85
N VAL A 237 10.90 11.45 -17.68
CA VAL A 237 12.17 10.84 -17.26
C VAL A 237 12.51 9.64 -18.14
N THR A 238 11.54 8.78 -18.48
CA THR A 238 11.72 7.66 -19.41
C THR A 238 12.27 8.13 -20.76
N LEU A 239 11.80 9.27 -21.30
CA LEU A 239 12.35 9.83 -22.55
C LEU A 239 13.83 10.21 -22.45
N LEU A 240 14.29 10.61 -21.26
CA LEU A 240 15.71 10.94 -21.04
C LEU A 240 16.59 9.70 -20.95
N HIS A 241 16.06 8.59 -20.45
CA HIS A 241 16.80 7.35 -20.20
C HIS A 241 16.65 6.29 -21.30
N ARG A 242 15.81 6.50 -22.29
CA ARG A 242 15.46 5.55 -23.36
C ARG A 242 16.65 4.89 -24.09
N LYS A 243 17.84 5.50 -24.03
CA LYS A 243 19.07 4.95 -24.65
C LYS A 243 19.92 4.12 -23.67
N HIS A 244 19.54 4.06 -22.41
CA HIS A 244 20.32 3.46 -21.32
C HIS A 244 19.50 2.43 -20.54
N GLU A 245 18.35 2.02 -21.09
CA GLU A 245 17.51 1.01 -20.47
C GLU A 245 18.23 -0.34 -20.54
N PRO A 246 18.31 -1.09 -19.41
CA PRO A 246 18.82 -2.45 -19.46
C PRO A 246 17.91 -3.32 -20.35
N ALA A 247 18.47 -4.35 -20.94
CA ALA A 247 17.66 -5.38 -21.62
C ALA A 247 16.85 -6.13 -20.56
N ASP A 248 15.63 -6.52 -20.92
CA ASP A 248 14.79 -7.38 -20.07
C ASP A 248 15.53 -8.65 -19.68
N VAL A 249 15.31 -9.09 -18.46
CA VAL A 249 15.80 -10.35 -17.95
C VAL A 249 14.86 -11.48 -18.41
N ASP A 250 15.36 -12.46 -19.13
CA ASP A 250 14.56 -13.60 -19.55
C ASP A 250 14.37 -14.58 -18.38
N ASN A 251 13.21 -14.50 -17.73
CA ASN A 251 12.79 -15.43 -16.69
C ASN A 251 11.28 -15.76 -16.78
N ALA A 252 10.85 -16.78 -16.04
CA ALA A 252 9.46 -17.26 -16.08
C ALA A 252 8.46 -16.20 -15.59
N ASP A 253 8.82 -15.45 -14.54
CA ASP A 253 7.95 -14.41 -13.96
C ASP A 253 7.75 -13.25 -14.94
N LEU A 254 8.80 -12.84 -15.68
CA LEU A 254 8.67 -11.82 -16.71
C LEU A 254 7.80 -12.29 -17.87
N GLN A 255 7.94 -13.56 -18.29
CA GLN A 255 7.11 -14.13 -19.35
C GLN A 255 5.64 -14.18 -18.91
N GLN A 256 5.36 -14.59 -17.68
CA GLN A 256 4.02 -14.57 -17.10
C GLN A 256 3.47 -13.15 -17.08
N LEU A 257 4.17 -12.20 -16.45
CA LEU A 257 3.75 -10.80 -16.32
C LEU A 257 3.50 -10.17 -17.70
N THR A 258 4.39 -10.37 -18.65
CA THR A 258 4.23 -9.85 -20.02
C THR A 258 2.98 -10.41 -20.71
N THR A 259 2.69 -11.70 -20.52
CA THR A 259 1.50 -12.35 -21.07
C THR A 259 0.22 -11.79 -20.45
N GLU A 260 0.19 -11.63 -19.13
CA GLU A 260 -0.95 -11.07 -18.40
C GLU A 260 -1.19 -9.60 -18.80
N ILE A 261 -0.14 -8.78 -18.87
CA ILE A 261 -0.24 -7.38 -19.31
C ILE A 261 -0.74 -7.29 -20.76
N ALA A 262 -0.27 -8.15 -21.65
CA ALA A 262 -0.74 -8.15 -23.04
C ALA A 262 -2.24 -8.48 -23.13
N ALA A 263 -2.73 -9.38 -22.28
CA ALA A 263 -4.16 -9.70 -22.19
C ALA A 263 -4.97 -8.50 -21.66
N VAL A 264 -4.51 -7.85 -20.60
CA VAL A 264 -5.12 -6.65 -20.01
C VAL A 264 -5.13 -5.50 -21.02
N ALA A 265 -4.00 -5.25 -21.70
CA ALA A 265 -3.85 -4.20 -22.70
C ALA A 265 -4.85 -4.38 -23.85
N LYS A 266 -5.03 -5.61 -24.30
CA LYS A 266 -6.00 -5.97 -25.34
C LYS A 266 -7.43 -5.79 -24.87
N ALA A 267 -7.77 -6.25 -23.68
CA ALA A 267 -9.12 -6.16 -23.11
C ALA A 267 -9.57 -4.70 -22.92
N ASN A 268 -8.64 -3.80 -22.59
CA ASN A 268 -8.90 -2.40 -22.30
C ASN A 268 -8.51 -1.44 -23.45
N ASP A 269 -8.21 -1.95 -24.63
CA ASP A 269 -7.83 -1.18 -25.83
C ASP A 269 -6.74 -0.11 -25.55
N TRP A 270 -5.70 -0.51 -24.78
CA TRP A 270 -4.63 0.43 -24.43
C TRP A 270 -3.94 1.06 -25.62
N ASP A 271 -3.91 0.38 -26.76
CA ASP A 271 -3.27 0.89 -27.98
C ASP A 271 -3.96 2.15 -28.52
N ALA A 272 -5.29 2.28 -28.36
CA ALA A 272 -6.02 3.50 -28.69
C ALA A 272 -5.60 4.70 -27.83
N TYR A 273 -5.11 4.44 -26.61
CA TYR A 273 -4.65 5.45 -25.67
C TYR A 273 -3.14 5.72 -25.72
N ARG A 274 -2.36 4.88 -26.44
CA ARG A 274 -0.91 5.08 -26.64
C ARG A 274 -0.65 6.21 -27.62
N LYS A 275 -0.36 7.39 -27.12
CA LYS A 275 -0.03 8.57 -27.92
C LYS A 275 1.47 8.85 -27.88
N LYS A 276 2.02 9.30 -29.00
CA LYS A 276 3.40 9.79 -29.03
C LYS A 276 3.55 10.97 -28.04
N ALA A 277 4.71 11.06 -27.39
CA ALA A 277 5.03 12.15 -26.49
C ALA A 277 4.79 13.50 -27.20
N GLY A 278 3.97 14.35 -26.58
CA GLY A 278 3.69 15.69 -27.09
C GLY A 278 4.76 16.70 -26.70
N ILE A 279 4.71 17.90 -27.30
CA ILE A 279 5.64 19.00 -27.02
C ILE A 279 5.77 19.27 -25.51
N GLY A 280 4.68 19.18 -24.74
CA GLY A 280 4.70 19.40 -23.29
C GLY A 280 5.54 18.37 -22.54
N THR A 281 5.55 17.11 -22.98
CA THR A 281 6.39 16.05 -22.37
C THR A 281 7.86 16.28 -22.68
N TYR A 282 8.21 16.62 -23.93
CA TYR A 282 9.58 16.97 -24.29
C TYR A 282 10.06 18.24 -23.58
N THR A 283 9.21 19.23 -23.40
CA THR A 283 9.56 20.45 -22.65
C THR A 283 9.83 20.12 -21.19
N LEU A 284 9.02 19.26 -20.56
CA LEU A 284 9.21 18.80 -19.19
C LEU A 284 10.51 17.97 -19.07
N ALA A 285 10.77 17.05 -20.00
CA ALA A 285 12.00 16.29 -20.05
C ALA A 285 13.22 17.19 -20.15
N GLY A 286 13.20 18.17 -21.08
CA GLY A 286 14.28 19.17 -21.23
C GLY A 286 14.48 19.99 -19.95
N LEU A 287 13.41 20.38 -19.27
CA LEU A 287 13.49 21.08 -17.99
C LEU A 287 14.13 20.20 -16.90
N ILE A 288 13.67 18.97 -16.77
CA ILE A 288 14.24 18.00 -15.83
C ILE A 288 15.73 17.77 -16.13
N TYR A 289 16.12 17.71 -17.40
CA TYR A 289 17.52 17.54 -17.81
C TYR A 289 18.42 18.69 -17.36
N ILE A 290 17.95 19.95 -17.52
CA ILE A 290 18.74 21.15 -17.24
C ILE A 290 18.77 21.49 -15.74
N LEU A 291 17.74 21.13 -14.97
CA LEU A 291 17.65 21.45 -13.55
C LEU A 291 18.76 20.74 -12.75
N PRO A 292 19.40 21.46 -11.80
CA PRO A 292 20.41 20.84 -10.94
C PRO A 292 19.78 19.82 -10.00
N LYS A 293 20.43 18.65 -9.87
CA LYS A 293 19.94 17.48 -9.12
C LYS A 293 20.29 17.58 -7.64
N PHE A 294 19.71 18.53 -6.91
CA PHE A 294 19.83 18.63 -5.45
C PHE A 294 18.44 18.64 -4.79
N GLY A 295 18.39 18.33 -3.50
CA GLY A 295 17.12 18.19 -2.77
C GLY A 295 16.24 17.11 -3.42
N SER A 296 14.94 17.35 -3.50
CA SER A 296 13.95 16.44 -4.10
C SER A 296 14.19 16.16 -5.59
N LEU A 297 14.95 17.01 -6.30
CA LEU A 297 15.32 16.75 -7.70
C LEU A 297 16.34 15.61 -7.87
N LYS A 298 16.98 15.15 -6.78
CA LYS A 298 17.78 13.91 -6.80
C LYS A 298 16.93 12.70 -7.14
N LEU A 299 15.65 12.71 -6.81
CA LEU A 299 14.71 11.61 -7.08
C LEU A 299 14.55 11.31 -8.57
N VAL A 300 14.75 12.31 -9.45
CA VAL A 300 14.70 12.12 -10.90
C VAL A 300 16.07 11.85 -11.54
N ALA A 301 17.14 11.78 -10.73
CA ALA A 301 18.49 11.36 -11.17
C ALA A 301 18.65 9.85 -11.02
N ILE A 302 17.86 9.10 -11.79
CA ILE A 302 17.70 7.65 -11.66
C ILE A 302 18.66 6.94 -12.61
N LYS A 303 19.19 5.81 -12.14
CA LYS A 303 19.71 4.73 -12.99
C LYS A 303 18.63 3.68 -13.11
N GLY A 304 18.51 3.01 -14.24
CA GLY A 304 17.65 1.83 -14.36
C GLY A 304 18.08 0.76 -13.35
N PRO A 305 17.17 -0.14 -12.97
CA PRO A 305 17.48 -1.25 -12.07
C PRO A 305 18.56 -2.15 -12.69
N SER A 306 19.37 -2.78 -11.85
CA SER A 306 20.24 -3.86 -12.31
C SER A 306 19.41 -5.11 -12.60
N SER A 307 19.97 -6.06 -13.36
CA SER A 307 19.23 -7.30 -13.69
C SER A 307 18.75 -8.06 -12.46
N GLN A 308 19.52 -8.04 -11.37
CA GLN A 308 19.11 -8.72 -10.14
C GLN A 308 17.92 -8.01 -9.47
N THR A 309 17.96 -6.68 -9.38
CA THR A 309 16.89 -5.91 -8.75
C THR A 309 15.63 -5.90 -9.60
N GLU A 310 15.74 -5.98 -10.91
CA GLU A 310 14.62 -6.16 -11.83
C GLU A 310 13.94 -7.53 -11.63
N ILE A 311 14.72 -8.63 -11.50
CA ILE A 311 14.18 -9.96 -11.19
C ILE A 311 13.40 -9.94 -9.88
N ASP A 312 13.98 -9.39 -8.81
CA ASP A 312 13.34 -9.31 -7.50
C ASP A 312 12.04 -8.49 -7.57
N TYR A 313 12.03 -7.39 -8.32
CA TYR A 313 10.85 -6.55 -8.53
C TYR A 313 9.75 -7.31 -9.30
N ILE A 314 10.06 -7.90 -10.46
CA ILE A 314 9.07 -8.64 -11.27
C ILE A 314 8.47 -9.79 -10.46
N HIS A 315 9.32 -10.54 -9.75
CA HIS A 315 8.85 -11.61 -8.86
C HIS A 315 7.89 -11.08 -7.80
N SER A 316 8.19 -9.94 -7.18
CA SER A 316 7.33 -9.34 -6.17
C SER A 316 5.98 -8.90 -6.72
N VAL A 317 5.91 -8.40 -7.97
CA VAL A 317 4.65 -8.04 -8.64
C VAL A 317 3.80 -9.30 -8.90
N VAL A 318 4.39 -10.38 -9.40
CA VAL A 318 3.70 -11.67 -9.61
C VAL A 318 3.14 -12.19 -8.29
N VAL A 319 3.97 -12.21 -7.23
CA VAL A 319 3.55 -12.68 -5.89
C VAL A 319 2.43 -11.81 -5.32
N SER A 320 2.52 -10.47 -5.47
CA SER A 320 1.48 -9.54 -5.02
C SER A 320 0.16 -9.77 -5.74
N THR A 321 0.21 -9.94 -7.07
CA THR A 321 -0.96 -10.22 -7.90
C THR A 321 -1.63 -11.54 -7.49
N ASP A 322 -0.85 -12.60 -7.30
CA ASP A 322 -1.35 -13.90 -6.86
C ASP A 322 -1.96 -13.85 -5.46
N LEU A 323 -1.32 -13.14 -4.54
CA LEU A 323 -1.82 -13.00 -3.17
C LEU A 323 -3.12 -12.19 -3.14
N LEU A 324 -3.21 -11.11 -3.92
CA LEU A 324 -4.42 -10.32 -4.06
C LEU A 324 -5.56 -11.16 -4.66
N ASN A 325 -5.30 -11.89 -5.75
CA ASN A 325 -6.27 -12.79 -6.37
C ASN A 325 -6.79 -13.85 -5.38
N ARG A 326 -5.89 -14.50 -4.63
CA ARG A 326 -6.27 -15.49 -3.60
C ARG A 326 -7.10 -14.87 -2.48
N THR A 327 -6.72 -13.68 -2.04
CA THR A 327 -7.45 -12.98 -0.97
C THR A 327 -8.85 -12.59 -1.42
N LEU A 328 -9.02 -12.04 -2.63
CA LEU A 328 -10.32 -11.64 -3.16
C LEU A 328 -11.25 -12.84 -3.41
N ARG A 329 -10.71 -13.98 -3.83
CA ARG A 329 -11.52 -15.21 -4.02
C ARG A 329 -12.16 -15.70 -2.72
N ARG A 330 -11.56 -15.45 -1.57
CA ARG A 330 -12.17 -15.81 -0.26
C ARG A 330 -13.41 -14.98 0.06
N PHE A 331 -13.50 -13.77 -0.47
CA PHE A 331 -14.67 -12.89 -0.32
C PHE A 331 -15.75 -13.12 -1.37
N THR A 332 -15.44 -13.85 -2.44
CA THR A 332 -16.37 -14.17 -3.51
C THR A 332 -17.16 -15.42 -3.11
N PRO A 333 -18.51 -15.35 -2.94
CA PRO A 333 -19.31 -16.53 -2.66
C PRO A 333 -19.12 -17.58 -3.77
N PRO A 334 -19.10 -18.87 -3.44
CA PRO A 334 -19.08 -19.90 -4.46
C PRO A 334 -20.32 -19.74 -5.35
N PRO A 335 -20.20 -20.02 -6.68
CA PRO A 335 -21.33 -19.92 -7.58
C PRO A 335 -22.48 -20.76 -7.04
N SER A 336 -23.67 -20.16 -6.94
CA SER A 336 -24.85 -20.86 -6.40
C SER A 336 -25.13 -22.09 -7.24
N THR A 337 -25.24 -23.26 -6.62
CA THR A 337 -25.40 -24.58 -7.23
C THR A 337 -26.70 -24.75 -8.05
N ARG A 338 -27.42 -23.67 -8.33
CA ARG A 338 -28.64 -23.70 -9.15
C ARG A 338 -28.41 -23.80 -10.67
N SER A 339 -27.15 -23.63 -11.13
CA SER A 339 -26.80 -23.72 -12.56
C SER A 339 -26.00 -24.98 -12.95
N THR A 340 -25.74 -25.91 -12.03
CA THR A 340 -24.81 -27.02 -12.27
C THR A 340 -25.39 -28.23 -12.98
N ALA A 341 -26.69 -28.30 -13.22
CA ALA A 341 -27.26 -29.40 -14.03
C ALA A 341 -26.97 -29.27 -15.54
N ALA A 342 -26.73 -28.05 -16.03
CA ALA A 342 -26.39 -27.82 -17.44
C ALA A 342 -24.88 -27.78 -17.73
N ALA A 343 -24.06 -27.44 -16.71
CA ALA A 343 -22.59 -27.35 -16.85
C ALA A 343 -21.89 -28.70 -16.57
N ALA A 344 -22.49 -29.59 -15.80
CA ALA A 344 -21.92 -30.91 -15.51
C ALA A 344 -21.92 -31.86 -16.72
N ALA A 345 -22.71 -31.56 -17.76
CA ALA A 345 -22.72 -32.34 -19.01
C ALA A 345 -21.62 -31.94 -19.99
N ALA A 346 -20.86 -30.86 -19.74
CA ALA A 346 -19.82 -30.36 -20.66
C ALA A 346 -18.40 -30.47 -20.11
N ALA A 347 -18.20 -30.96 -18.88
CA ALA A 347 -16.91 -30.85 -18.15
C ALA A 347 -16.16 -32.20 -18.01
N ASP A 348 -16.43 -33.19 -18.86
CA ASP A 348 -15.79 -34.51 -18.71
C ASP A 348 -14.62 -34.73 -19.72
N THR A 349 -13.87 -33.72 -20.05
CA THR A 349 -12.61 -33.90 -20.83
C THR A 349 -11.61 -32.77 -20.58
N HIS A 350 -11.12 -32.57 -19.35
CA HIS A 350 -9.80 -31.94 -19.15
C HIS A 350 -9.18 -32.47 -17.87
N SER A 351 -8.17 -33.29 -18.04
CA SER A 351 -7.27 -33.78 -16.98
C SER A 351 -6.57 -32.61 -16.31
N GLU A 352 -6.66 -32.60 -14.97
CA GLU A 352 -5.92 -31.73 -14.08
C GLU A 352 -4.41 -31.80 -14.36
N PRO A 353 -3.68 -30.68 -14.46
CA PRO A 353 -2.24 -30.74 -14.47
C PRO A 353 -1.74 -31.24 -13.10
N PRO A 354 -0.69 -32.08 -13.06
CA PRO A 354 -0.16 -32.60 -11.81
C PRO A 354 0.34 -31.47 -10.91
N PRO A 355 0.23 -31.60 -9.58
CA PRO A 355 0.72 -30.59 -8.65
C PRO A 355 2.21 -30.37 -8.88
N SER A 356 2.59 -29.12 -9.12
CA SER A 356 3.98 -28.71 -9.27
C SER A 356 4.77 -29.11 -8.02
N GLN A 357 5.79 -29.95 -8.21
CA GLN A 357 6.72 -30.34 -7.15
C GLN A 357 7.40 -29.08 -6.58
N PRO A 358 7.63 -29.00 -5.27
CA PRO A 358 8.39 -27.91 -4.69
C PRO A 358 9.81 -27.93 -5.25
N LEU A 359 10.19 -26.86 -5.94
CA LEU A 359 11.54 -26.63 -6.38
C LEU A 359 12.48 -26.64 -5.18
N SER A 360 13.55 -27.40 -5.26
CA SER A 360 14.62 -27.48 -4.25
C SER A 360 15.12 -26.06 -3.89
N PRO A 361 15.47 -25.79 -2.62
CA PRO A 361 15.96 -24.49 -2.22
C PRO A 361 17.31 -24.21 -2.87
N ASN A 362 17.32 -23.34 -3.84
CA ASN A 362 18.55 -22.72 -4.35
C ASN A 362 19.08 -21.73 -3.27
N PRO A 363 20.40 -21.62 -3.07
CA PRO A 363 20.97 -20.64 -2.16
C PRO A 363 20.80 -19.20 -2.68
N GLY A 364 19.64 -18.63 -2.48
CA GLY A 364 19.09 -17.39 -2.98
C GLY A 364 17.57 -17.35 -2.82
N SER A 365 17.01 -18.25 -1.97
CA SER A 365 15.57 -18.39 -1.78
C SER A 365 14.94 -17.03 -1.40
N PHE A 366 13.97 -16.60 -2.20
CA PHE A 366 13.13 -15.44 -1.91
C PHE A 366 12.44 -15.62 -0.55
N PRO A 367 12.32 -14.57 0.25
CA PRO A 367 11.54 -14.63 1.48
C PRO A 367 10.10 -15.01 1.15
N SER A 368 9.50 -15.84 1.99
CA SER A 368 8.10 -16.25 1.82
C SER A 368 7.19 -15.03 1.88
N ALA A 369 6.18 -14.97 1.02
CA ALA A 369 5.16 -13.94 1.08
C ALA A 369 4.56 -13.83 2.49
N PRO A 370 4.18 -12.62 2.95
CA PRO A 370 3.63 -12.42 4.28
C PRO A 370 2.40 -13.30 4.52
N ARG A 371 2.39 -14.05 5.63
CA ARG A 371 1.26 -14.91 6.00
C ARG A 371 0.07 -14.06 6.43
N GLN A 372 -1.14 -14.47 6.07
CA GLN A 372 -2.37 -13.83 6.53
C GLN A 372 -2.63 -14.12 8.01
N SER A 373 -3.37 -13.23 8.68
CA SER A 373 -3.79 -13.43 10.06
C SER A 373 -4.81 -14.56 10.16
N ARG A 374 -4.69 -15.38 11.23
CA ARG A 374 -5.70 -16.36 11.62
C ARG A 374 -6.63 -15.83 12.71
N ASP A 375 -6.43 -14.60 13.16
CA ASP A 375 -7.27 -13.97 14.16
C ASP A 375 -8.56 -13.46 13.52
N PRO A 376 -9.73 -13.96 13.89
CA PRO A 376 -11.01 -13.49 13.35
C PRO A 376 -11.32 -12.03 13.71
N HIS A 377 -10.67 -11.48 14.74
CA HIS A 377 -10.77 -10.05 15.09
C HIS A 377 -9.89 -9.16 14.23
N HIS A 378 -8.83 -9.74 13.65
CA HIS A 378 -7.89 -9.07 12.75
C HIS A 378 -7.70 -9.94 11.50
N PRO A 379 -8.70 -10.04 10.62
CA PRO A 379 -8.66 -10.92 9.44
C PRO A 379 -7.51 -10.59 8.48
N LEU A 380 -7.03 -9.33 8.52
CA LEU A 380 -5.75 -8.94 7.97
C LEU A 380 -4.80 -8.63 9.12
N ALA A 381 -3.57 -9.14 9.07
CA ALA A 381 -2.56 -8.85 10.07
C ALA A 381 -2.22 -7.36 10.07
N ASN A 382 -2.06 -6.76 11.26
CA ASN A 382 -1.50 -5.44 11.36
C ASN A 382 0.01 -5.52 11.13
N ARG A 383 0.48 -4.93 10.05
CA ARG A 383 1.86 -4.97 9.59
C ARG A 383 2.47 -3.58 9.57
N ASP A 384 3.74 -3.55 9.72
CA ASP A 384 4.62 -2.51 9.25
C ASP A 384 4.81 -2.73 7.74
N LEU A 385 4.26 -1.83 6.92
CA LEU A 385 4.25 -2.04 5.48
C LEU A 385 5.65 -1.87 4.86
N ASP A 386 6.55 -1.11 5.47
CA ASP A 386 7.93 -0.95 4.97
C ASP A 386 8.77 -2.23 5.11
N THR A 387 8.49 -3.03 6.11
CA THR A 387 9.22 -4.28 6.32
C THR A 387 8.42 -5.52 5.93
N GLY A 388 7.09 -5.37 5.75
CA GLY A 388 6.17 -6.48 5.53
C GLY A 388 5.95 -7.37 6.76
N ASN A 389 6.58 -7.06 7.90
CA ASN A 389 6.47 -7.85 9.12
C ASN A 389 5.24 -7.45 9.95
N PRO A 390 4.69 -8.36 10.76
CA PRO A 390 3.73 -7.98 11.79
C PRO A 390 4.30 -6.89 12.70
N VAL A 391 3.47 -5.93 13.09
CA VAL A 391 3.85 -4.89 14.04
C VAL A 391 4.41 -5.53 15.32
N ASN A 392 5.60 -5.12 15.70
CA ASN A 392 6.28 -5.58 16.89
C ASN A 392 6.81 -4.38 17.70
N PRO A 393 6.47 -4.25 18.98
CA PRO A 393 6.97 -3.17 19.84
C PRO A 393 8.50 -3.07 19.81
N ALA A 394 9.02 -1.88 19.62
CA ALA A 394 10.45 -1.58 19.46
C ALA A 394 11.14 -2.29 18.27
N GLY A 395 10.37 -2.81 17.33
CA GLY A 395 10.90 -3.54 16.17
C GLY A 395 11.25 -2.65 14.99
N TYR A 396 10.58 -1.53 14.83
CA TYR A 396 10.81 -0.58 13.74
C TYR A 396 10.61 0.87 14.20
N ARG A 397 11.60 1.72 13.86
CA ARG A 397 11.63 3.11 14.36
C ARG A 397 10.40 3.92 13.98
N LEU A 398 9.95 3.85 12.71
CA LEU A 398 8.82 4.65 12.26
C LEU A 398 7.51 4.18 12.90
N THR A 399 7.37 2.89 13.16
CA THR A 399 6.24 2.34 13.93
C THR A 399 6.24 2.90 15.36
N ASP A 400 7.39 2.87 16.06
CA ASP A 400 7.52 3.43 17.40
C ASP A 400 7.15 4.91 17.46
N ASP A 401 7.68 5.70 16.52
CA ASP A 401 7.46 7.15 16.44
C ASP A 401 5.98 7.46 16.10
N THR A 402 5.34 6.64 15.25
CA THR A 402 3.93 6.80 14.88
C THR A 402 2.99 6.45 16.04
N TYR A 403 3.26 5.37 16.78
CA TYR A 403 2.50 5.04 17.99
C TYR A 403 2.61 6.13 19.06
N ALA A 404 3.80 6.69 19.27
CA ALA A 404 4.01 7.79 20.21
C ALA A 404 3.22 9.04 19.80
N THR A 405 3.24 9.40 18.51
CA THR A 405 2.49 10.54 17.97
C THR A 405 0.99 10.33 18.07
N LEU A 406 0.48 9.12 17.75
CA LEU A 406 -0.93 8.79 17.87
C LEU A 406 -1.40 8.89 19.34
N LEU A 407 -0.65 8.29 20.25
CA LEU A 407 -0.92 8.36 21.69
C LEU A 407 -1.00 9.81 22.16
N HIS A 408 -0.04 10.64 21.75
CA HIS A 408 -0.04 12.07 22.07
C HIS A 408 -1.30 12.77 21.53
N ARG A 409 -1.64 12.59 20.25
CA ARG A 409 -2.82 13.24 19.63
C ARG A 409 -4.14 12.83 20.28
N LEU A 410 -4.31 11.56 20.61
CA LEU A 410 -5.53 11.08 21.30
C LEU A 410 -5.69 11.69 22.69
N THR A 411 -4.59 11.85 23.42
CA THR A 411 -4.62 12.37 24.80
C THR A 411 -4.72 13.88 24.90
N LEU A 412 -4.65 14.63 23.79
CA LEU A 412 -4.95 16.06 23.76
C LEU A 412 -6.42 16.36 24.14
N THR A 413 -7.33 15.42 23.92
CA THR A 413 -8.75 15.54 24.26
C THR A 413 -9.21 14.38 25.15
N PRO A 414 -8.76 14.32 26.42
CA PRO A 414 -8.89 13.12 27.26
C PRO A 414 -10.33 12.75 27.63
N THR A 415 -11.28 13.66 27.44
CA THR A 415 -12.71 13.42 27.67
C THR A 415 -13.44 12.89 26.45
N THR A 416 -12.83 12.92 25.28
CA THR A 416 -13.44 12.42 24.03
C THR A 416 -13.40 10.88 24.01
N PRO A 417 -14.54 10.19 23.87
CA PRO A 417 -14.54 8.75 23.71
C PRO A 417 -13.81 8.31 22.46
N ILE A 418 -12.96 7.29 22.58
CA ILE A 418 -12.23 6.68 21.46
C ILE A 418 -12.68 5.24 21.22
N PRO A 419 -12.54 4.69 20.01
CA PRO A 419 -12.85 3.29 19.74
C PRO A 419 -12.06 2.36 20.68
N PRO A 420 -12.71 1.32 21.26
CA PRO A 420 -12.06 0.45 22.22
C PRO A 420 -10.88 -0.34 21.58
N GLY A 421 -10.92 -0.58 20.29
CA GLY A 421 -9.87 -1.28 19.57
C GLY A 421 -8.53 -0.57 19.64
N ILE A 422 -8.48 0.72 19.32
CA ILE A 422 -7.23 1.48 19.33
C ILE A 422 -6.69 1.68 20.75
N LYS A 423 -7.58 1.87 21.73
CA LYS A 423 -7.15 1.96 23.14
C LYS A 423 -6.45 0.68 23.58
N ARG A 424 -7.04 -0.49 23.30
CA ARG A 424 -6.43 -1.79 23.63
C ARG A 424 -5.12 -2.00 22.90
N ASP A 425 -5.06 -1.64 21.64
CA ASP A 425 -3.89 -1.81 20.78
C ASP A 425 -2.68 -1.00 21.30
N ILE A 426 -2.87 0.28 21.58
CA ILE A 426 -1.80 1.12 22.13
C ILE A 426 -1.33 0.59 23.51
N LEU A 427 -2.25 0.22 24.39
CA LEU A 427 -1.89 -0.34 25.69
C LEU A 427 -1.13 -1.67 25.55
N ALA A 428 -1.51 -2.50 24.58
CA ALA A 428 -0.79 -3.74 24.29
C ALA A 428 0.60 -3.47 23.70
N TYR A 429 0.74 -2.50 22.81
CA TYR A 429 2.01 -2.09 22.22
C TYR A 429 3.02 -1.66 23.29
N TYR A 430 2.58 -0.91 24.30
CA TYR A 430 3.42 -0.43 25.40
C TYR A 430 3.35 -1.30 26.68
N THR A 431 2.93 -2.57 26.58
CA THR A 431 2.84 -3.46 27.74
C THR A 431 4.19 -3.65 28.44
N ASN A 432 5.28 -3.74 27.69
CA ASN A 432 6.63 -3.86 28.22
C ASN A 432 7.43 -2.58 27.92
N LEU A 433 7.45 -1.67 28.88
CA LEU A 433 8.17 -0.40 28.75
C LEU A 433 9.70 -0.55 28.79
N ASP A 434 10.26 -1.72 29.11
CA ASP A 434 11.71 -1.94 29.12
C ASP A 434 12.30 -2.17 27.73
N LEU A 435 11.46 -2.47 26.75
CA LEU A 435 11.88 -2.64 25.36
C LEU A 435 12.62 -1.39 24.83
N PRO A 436 13.54 -1.55 23.86
CA PRO A 436 14.37 -0.46 23.35
C PRO A 436 13.65 0.37 22.30
N PHE A 437 12.48 0.93 22.65
CA PHE A 437 11.72 1.81 21.75
C PHE A 437 12.59 2.93 21.19
N ALA A 438 12.43 3.22 19.90
CA ALA A 438 13.17 4.30 19.25
C ALA A 438 12.95 5.66 19.91
N THR A 439 11.75 5.92 20.40
CA THR A 439 11.35 7.14 21.11
C THR A 439 12.16 7.38 22.40
N LYS A 440 12.74 6.32 23.01
CA LYS A 440 13.61 6.46 24.19
C LYS A 440 14.92 7.20 23.94
N LYS A 441 15.30 7.38 22.68
CA LYS A 441 16.48 8.18 22.31
C LYS A 441 16.29 9.66 22.63
N ASP A 442 15.03 10.09 22.75
CA ASP A 442 14.62 11.42 23.22
C ASP A 442 13.94 11.28 24.60
N PRO A 443 14.62 11.68 25.70
CA PRO A 443 14.07 11.54 27.04
C PRO A 443 12.77 12.32 27.28
N GLU A 444 12.58 13.47 26.63
CA GLU A 444 11.37 14.30 26.77
C GLU A 444 10.19 13.61 26.06
N ALA A 445 10.41 13.14 24.82
CA ALA A 445 9.41 12.37 24.07
C ALA A 445 9.01 11.10 24.82
N TRP A 446 9.97 10.42 25.46
CA TRP A 446 9.67 9.22 26.25
C TRP A 446 8.88 9.52 27.52
N ALA A 447 9.20 10.60 28.23
CA ALA A 447 8.42 11.05 29.39
C ALA A 447 6.97 11.38 28.98
N ASP A 448 6.78 12.01 27.81
CA ASP A 448 5.45 12.27 27.25
C ASP A 448 4.69 10.97 26.93
N VAL A 449 5.33 9.96 26.37
CA VAL A 449 4.73 8.64 26.15
C VAL A 449 4.21 8.08 27.46
N GLN A 450 5.04 8.04 28.52
CA GLN A 450 4.65 7.50 29.83
C GLN A 450 3.46 8.25 30.44
N LYS A 451 3.50 9.59 30.42
CA LYS A 451 2.41 10.45 30.89
C LYS A 451 1.11 10.20 30.11
N ASN A 452 1.21 10.12 28.79
CA ASN A 452 0.06 9.96 27.92
C ASN A 452 -0.56 8.56 28.03
N LEU A 453 0.20 7.51 28.35
CA LEU A 453 -0.33 6.19 28.67
C LEU A 453 -1.24 6.20 29.89
N ILE A 454 -0.87 6.95 30.94
CA ILE A 454 -1.72 7.13 32.13
C ILE A 454 -3.04 7.80 31.74
N THR A 455 -2.96 8.87 30.93
CA THR A 455 -4.14 9.58 30.43
C THR A 455 -5.01 8.66 29.58
N LEU A 456 -4.42 7.95 28.60
CA LEU A 456 -5.14 7.02 27.73
C LEU A 456 -5.90 5.96 28.53
N ASN A 457 -5.29 5.41 29.57
CA ASN A 457 -5.91 4.38 30.39
C ASN A 457 -7.22 4.86 31.04
N SER A 458 -7.31 6.14 31.40
CA SER A 458 -8.50 6.76 31.99
C SER A 458 -9.54 7.25 30.96
N MET A 459 -9.19 7.36 29.67
CA MET A 459 -10.09 7.86 28.63
C MET A 459 -11.31 6.96 28.44
N PRO A 460 -12.51 7.55 28.22
CA PRO A 460 -13.70 6.79 27.89
C PRO A 460 -13.60 6.11 26.53
N THR A 461 -14.27 4.99 26.37
CA THR A 461 -14.38 4.31 25.08
C THR A 461 -15.76 4.52 24.48
N SER A 462 -15.79 4.71 23.15
CA SER A 462 -17.06 4.70 22.41
C SER A 462 -17.65 3.29 22.37
N THR A 463 -18.97 3.20 22.31
CA THR A 463 -19.65 1.96 21.95
C THR A 463 -19.53 1.79 20.45
N ASP A 464 -18.71 0.85 20.00
CA ASP A 464 -18.73 0.42 18.59
C ASP A 464 -19.59 -0.83 18.49
N PRO A 465 -20.84 -0.71 17.98
CA PRO A 465 -21.78 -1.83 17.93
C PRO A 465 -21.54 -2.76 16.74
N THR A 466 -20.64 -2.41 15.81
CA THR A 466 -20.47 -3.18 14.59
C THR A 466 -19.47 -4.32 14.80
N PRO A 467 -19.93 -5.59 14.72
CA PRO A 467 -19.02 -6.73 14.74
C PRO A 467 -18.06 -6.66 13.54
N TYR A 468 -16.84 -7.18 13.69
CA TYR A 468 -15.94 -7.37 12.55
C TYR A 468 -16.66 -8.24 11.51
N PRO A 469 -16.58 -7.90 10.22
CA PRO A 469 -17.13 -8.75 9.19
C PRO A 469 -16.46 -10.12 9.25
N THR A 470 -17.24 -11.17 9.43
CA THR A 470 -16.77 -12.53 9.23
C THR A 470 -16.69 -12.78 7.73
N TYR A 471 -15.54 -12.54 7.15
CA TYR A 471 -15.30 -12.87 5.76
C TYR A 471 -14.78 -14.31 5.68
N GLY A 472 -15.65 -15.22 5.22
CA GLY A 472 -15.31 -16.59 4.93
C GLY A 472 -14.81 -17.40 6.13
N ASN A 473 -15.26 -18.61 6.27
CA ASN A 473 -14.68 -19.54 7.22
C ASN A 473 -13.19 -19.71 6.86
N GLY A 474 -12.30 -19.37 7.79
CA GLY A 474 -10.85 -19.48 7.62
C GLY A 474 -10.33 -20.92 7.61
N ASP A 475 -11.06 -21.85 7.00
CA ASP A 475 -10.77 -23.29 7.06
C ASP A 475 -9.81 -23.78 5.95
N ASP A 476 -9.36 -22.91 5.04
CA ASP A 476 -8.53 -23.33 3.90
C ASP A 476 -7.01 -23.19 4.11
N ASP A 477 -6.54 -22.86 5.33
CA ASP A 477 -5.11 -22.86 5.64
C ASP A 477 -4.59 -24.28 5.94
N ASN A 478 -4.68 -25.16 4.97
CA ASN A 478 -4.06 -26.49 5.00
C ASN A 478 -2.54 -26.46 4.73
N ASP A 479 -1.86 -25.36 5.05
CA ASP A 479 -0.41 -25.33 5.08
C ASP A 479 0.08 -25.76 6.47
N ALA A 480 0.56 -26.99 6.52
CA ALA A 480 1.07 -27.72 7.65
C ALA A 480 1.87 -26.87 8.65
N GLN A 481 1.26 -26.56 9.79
CA GLN A 481 2.02 -26.37 11.02
C GLN A 481 1.96 -27.66 11.86
N PRO A 482 3.04 -28.01 12.55
CA PRO A 482 3.01 -29.16 13.45
C PRO A 482 1.95 -28.96 14.53
N LYS A 483 1.09 -29.95 14.69
CA LYS A 483 0.05 -29.99 15.72
C LYS A 483 0.72 -29.86 17.08
N THR A 484 0.64 -28.70 17.69
CA THR A 484 0.86 -28.60 19.14
C THR A 484 -0.45 -28.95 19.81
N SER A 485 -0.36 -29.85 20.75
CA SER A 485 -1.45 -30.41 21.55
C SER A 485 -2.31 -29.33 22.21
N PRO A 486 -3.59 -29.60 22.47
CA PRO A 486 -4.50 -28.61 23.08
C PRO A 486 -4.07 -28.39 24.53
N THR A 487 -3.64 -27.19 24.83
CA THR A 487 -3.52 -26.67 26.18
C THR A 487 -4.81 -25.98 26.58
N SER A 488 -5.26 -26.37 27.73
CA SER A 488 -6.36 -26.04 28.59
C SER A 488 -7.06 -24.67 28.42
N PRO A 489 -8.36 -24.59 28.81
CA PRO A 489 -9.16 -23.37 28.70
C PRO A 489 -8.77 -22.34 29.76
N GLY A 490 -8.77 -21.08 29.35
CA GLY A 490 -8.80 -19.96 30.28
C GLY A 490 -7.46 -19.33 30.59
N THR A 491 -6.96 -18.51 29.66
CA THR A 491 -6.04 -17.44 30.07
C THR A 491 -6.86 -16.16 30.23
N PRO A 492 -6.97 -15.58 31.43
CA PRO A 492 -7.59 -14.28 31.62
C PRO A 492 -6.78 -13.23 30.84
N ALA A 493 -7.48 -12.17 30.40
CA ALA A 493 -6.85 -10.98 29.79
C ALA A 493 -5.59 -10.61 30.59
N PRO A 494 -4.49 -10.22 29.92
CA PRO A 494 -3.27 -9.82 30.61
C PRO A 494 -3.61 -8.72 31.62
N PRO A 495 -3.05 -8.79 32.83
CA PRO A 495 -3.33 -7.79 33.85
C PRO A 495 -2.88 -6.42 33.36
N VAL A 496 -3.74 -5.44 33.55
CA VAL A 496 -3.38 -4.02 33.42
C VAL A 496 -2.10 -3.82 34.24
N PRO A 497 -1.08 -3.13 33.72
CA PRO A 497 0.16 -2.91 34.47
C PRO A 497 -0.18 -2.25 35.81
N GLN A 498 -0.15 -3.01 36.90
CA GLN A 498 -0.18 -2.50 38.25
C GLN A 498 1.24 -2.02 38.56
N GLY A 499 1.49 -0.74 38.50
CA GLY A 499 2.80 -0.27 38.86
C GLY A 499 3.12 1.18 38.60
N ILE A 500 2.19 1.97 38.10
CA ILE A 500 2.39 3.43 38.06
C ILE A 500 1.41 4.05 39.06
N SER A 501 1.69 3.91 40.37
CA SER A 501 1.14 4.79 41.39
C SER A 501 2.01 6.04 41.45
N PRO A 502 1.41 7.22 41.45
CA PRO A 502 2.16 8.43 41.72
C PRO A 502 2.66 8.36 43.17
N THR A 503 3.94 8.37 43.36
CA THR A 503 4.53 8.67 44.66
C THR A 503 4.37 10.17 44.93
N PRO A 504 4.07 10.58 46.18
CA PRO A 504 3.68 11.92 46.53
C PRO A 504 4.76 12.97 46.28
#